data_d57b353952d611d25f8fc3ebf399926f
#
_entry.id   d57b353952d611d25f8fc3ebf399926f
#
_cell.length_a   1.000
_cell.length_b   1.000
_cell.length_c   1.000
_cell.angle_alpha   90.00
_cell.angle_beta   90.00
_cell.angle_gamma   90.00
#
_symmetry.space_group_name_H-M   'P 1'
#
loop_
_entity.id
_entity.type
_entity.pdbx_description
1 polymer ?
#
loop_
_entity_poly.entity_id
_entity_poly.type
_entity_poly.pdbx_seq_one_letter_code
_entity_poly.pdbx_strand_id
1 'polypeptide(L)'
;EVIACASNQDKLDRLAGIGADHLINYIEEDFMKAVWTKFGKPHRRRYDDGVDVVVNFTGGDTWVPGLRVLHRGGKVLTCGATAGYDPAEDLRFIWSYELKVLGANGWMREDLTTLLDLLSDGSLKPVIDKTLPLEEVNEAFRMLEDRVVFGKVVLTI
;
A
#
# COMPACT_ATOMS: atom_id res chain seq x y z
N GLU A 1 -0.26 4.38 13.93
CA GLU A 1 -1.55 4.37 13.23
C GLU A 1 -1.37 3.98 11.78
N VAL A 2 -2.34 3.24 11.23
CA VAL A 2 -2.36 2.76 9.85
C VAL A 2 -3.50 3.41 9.08
N ILE A 3 -3.18 4.06 7.96
CA ILE A 3 -4.15 4.57 7.00
C ILE A 3 -4.21 3.57 5.84
N ALA A 4 -5.40 3.05 5.57
CA ALA A 4 -5.62 2.14 4.46
C ALA A 4 -6.56 2.76 3.42
N CYS A 5 -6.22 2.56 2.13
CA CYS A 5 -6.99 3.06 1.01
C CYS A 5 -7.57 1.89 0.21
N ALA A 6 -8.86 1.95 -0.11
CA ALA A 6 -9.52 0.96 -0.96
C ALA A 6 -10.56 1.62 -1.86
N SER A 7 -11.12 0.84 -2.82
CA SER A 7 -12.03 1.34 -3.84
C SER A 7 -13.51 1.25 -3.47
N ASN A 8 -13.85 0.59 -2.37
CA ASN A 8 -15.23 0.43 -1.93
C ASN A 8 -15.33 0.14 -0.43
N GLN A 9 -16.54 0.26 0.12
CA GLN A 9 -16.79 0.14 1.55
C GLN A 9 -16.55 -1.29 2.07
N ASP A 10 -16.90 -2.33 1.34
CA ASP A 10 -16.67 -3.72 1.75
C ASP A 10 -15.18 -3.99 2.04
N LYS A 11 -14.30 -3.55 1.14
CA LYS A 11 -12.84 -3.66 1.35
C LYS A 11 -12.36 -2.83 2.53
N LEU A 12 -12.92 -1.64 2.73
CA LEU A 12 -12.57 -0.78 3.86
C LEU A 12 -12.98 -1.43 5.19
N ASP A 13 -14.17 -2.01 5.28
CA ASP A 13 -14.65 -2.70 6.47
C ASP A 13 -13.75 -3.90 6.81
N ARG A 14 -13.33 -4.65 5.80
CA ARG A 14 -12.36 -5.75 5.97
C ARG A 14 -10.99 -5.25 6.42
N LEU A 15 -10.51 -4.11 5.91
CA LEU A 15 -9.26 -3.48 6.35
C LEU A 15 -9.35 -3.02 7.81
N ALA A 16 -10.47 -2.44 8.23
CA ALA A 16 -10.72 -2.12 9.64
C ALA A 16 -10.67 -3.37 10.53
N GLY A 17 -11.27 -4.47 10.05
CA GLY A 17 -11.29 -5.77 10.77
C GLY A 17 -9.90 -6.39 10.98
N ILE A 18 -8.90 -5.99 10.20
CA ILE A 18 -7.51 -6.45 10.35
C ILE A 18 -6.57 -5.39 10.96
N GLY A 19 -7.13 -4.27 11.45
CA GLY A 19 -6.41 -3.29 12.28
C GLY A 19 -6.02 -1.98 11.60
N ALA A 20 -6.63 -1.61 10.47
CA ALA A 20 -6.47 -0.27 9.93
C ALA A 20 -7.22 0.75 10.81
N ASP A 21 -6.53 1.82 11.22
CA ASP A 21 -7.10 2.86 12.09
C ASP A 21 -7.91 3.89 11.31
N HIS A 22 -7.51 4.17 10.06
CA HIS A 22 -8.13 5.17 9.19
C HIS A 22 -8.36 4.60 7.80
N LEU A 23 -9.52 4.88 7.25
CA LEU A 23 -9.98 4.30 5.99
C LEU A 23 -10.28 5.42 5.00
N ILE A 24 -9.83 5.27 3.76
CA ILE A 24 -10.06 6.22 2.67
C ILE A 24 -10.58 5.48 1.45
N ASN A 25 -11.78 5.86 1.00
CA ASN A 25 -12.30 5.42 -0.29
C ASN A 25 -11.75 6.33 -1.40
N TYR A 26 -10.71 5.88 -2.08
CA TYR A 26 -10.04 6.70 -3.09
C TYR A 26 -10.85 6.90 -4.39
N ILE A 27 -12.01 6.25 -4.52
CA ILE A 27 -12.96 6.52 -5.61
C ILE A 27 -13.86 7.71 -5.27
N GLU A 28 -14.17 7.90 -3.98
CA GLU A 28 -15.10 8.94 -3.52
C GLU A 28 -14.37 10.22 -3.10
N GLU A 29 -13.12 10.11 -2.66
CA GLU A 29 -12.34 11.25 -2.19
C GLU A 29 -10.87 11.18 -2.62
N ASP A 30 -10.24 12.34 -2.75
CA ASP A 30 -8.81 12.49 -2.96
C ASP A 30 -8.07 12.11 -1.68
N PHE A 31 -7.34 10.98 -1.70
CA PHE A 31 -6.64 10.47 -0.51
C PHE A 31 -5.61 11.46 0.05
N MET A 32 -4.95 12.24 -0.80
CA MET A 32 -3.97 13.24 -0.35
C MET A 32 -4.67 14.33 0.46
N LYS A 33 -5.83 14.81 -0.01
CA LYS A 33 -6.62 15.82 0.71
C LYS A 33 -7.18 15.25 2.00
N ALA A 34 -7.66 14.00 1.99
CA ALA A 34 -8.14 13.32 3.18
C ALA A 34 -7.05 13.22 4.26
N VAL A 35 -5.84 12.81 3.87
CA VAL A 35 -4.68 12.77 4.78
C VAL A 35 -4.34 14.18 5.30
N TRP A 36 -4.28 15.19 4.43
CA TRP A 36 -3.98 16.57 4.87
C TRP A 36 -5.03 17.13 5.83
N THR A 37 -6.30 16.81 5.61
CA THR A 37 -7.37 17.25 6.50
C THR A 37 -7.23 16.66 7.89
N LYS A 38 -6.81 15.40 7.97
CA LYS A 38 -6.73 14.67 9.24
C LYS A 38 -5.40 14.84 9.98
N PHE A 39 -4.29 14.83 9.24
CA PHE A 39 -2.92 14.81 9.79
C PHE A 39 -2.11 16.07 9.49
N GLY A 40 -2.75 17.09 8.94
CA GLY A 40 -2.10 18.32 8.54
C GLY A 40 -1.38 18.23 7.19
N LYS A 41 -1.20 19.39 6.56
CA LYS A 41 -0.45 19.51 5.30
C LYS A 41 1.04 19.66 5.59
N PRO A 42 1.90 18.75 5.12
CA PRO A 42 3.34 18.80 5.35
C PRO A 42 3.97 20.14 4.95
N HIS A 43 4.96 20.57 5.72
CA HIS A 43 5.68 21.80 5.46
C HIS A 43 7.20 21.59 5.52
N ARG A 44 7.92 22.09 4.52
CA ARG A 44 9.39 21.89 4.36
C ARG A 44 10.28 22.38 5.50
N ARG A 45 9.75 23.19 6.42
CA ARG A 45 10.50 23.74 7.56
C ARG A 45 10.12 23.12 8.90
N ARG A 46 9.18 22.17 8.89
CA ARG A 46 8.68 21.49 10.10
C ARG A 46 8.68 19.99 9.87
N TYR A 47 8.74 19.23 10.95
CA TYR A 47 8.72 17.76 10.94
C TYR A 47 7.39 17.19 11.42
N ASP A 48 6.44 18.08 11.72
CA ASP A 48 5.06 17.78 12.02
C ASP A 48 4.19 17.80 10.75
N ASP A 49 2.96 17.48 10.89
CA ASP A 49 1.94 17.37 9.83
C ASP A 49 2.28 16.32 8.76
N GLY A 50 1.29 15.55 8.34
CA GLY A 50 1.43 14.45 7.37
C GLY A 50 1.73 13.10 8.02
N VAL A 51 2.30 12.19 7.25
CA VAL A 51 2.56 10.81 7.66
C VAL A 51 4.05 10.46 7.62
N ASP A 52 4.47 9.49 8.45
CA ASP A 52 5.86 9.06 8.55
C ASP A 52 6.31 8.20 7.37
N VAL A 53 5.43 7.30 6.93
CA VAL A 53 5.74 6.28 5.94
C VAL A 53 4.59 6.13 4.96
N VAL A 54 4.93 6.04 3.68
CA VAL A 54 4.02 5.62 2.61
C VAL A 54 4.54 4.33 2.01
N VAL A 55 3.69 3.31 1.94
CA VAL A 55 3.97 2.08 1.19
C VAL A 55 3.24 2.19 -0.15
N ASN A 56 4.00 2.33 -1.24
CA ASN A 56 3.45 2.50 -2.57
C ASN A 56 4.03 1.45 -3.52
N PHE A 57 3.26 0.44 -3.82
CA PHE A 57 3.53 -0.59 -4.83
C PHE A 57 2.67 -0.43 -6.08
N THR A 58 1.85 0.62 -6.13
CA THR A 58 0.96 0.93 -7.25
C THR A 58 1.68 1.74 -8.33
N GLY A 59 2.48 2.73 -7.94
CA GLY A 59 3.14 3.63 -8.89
C GLY A 59 2.15 4.55 -9.61
N GLY A 60 2.48 4.94 -10.85
CA GLY A 60 1.64 5.78 -11.68
C GLY A 60 1.17 7.06 -10.97
N ASP A 61 -0.10 7.40 -11.13
CA ASP A 61 -0.69 8.63 -10.57
C ASP A 61 -0.74 8.67 -9.04
N THR A 62 -0.49 7.54 -8.35
CA THR A 62 -0.46 7.51 -6.88
C THR A 62 0.89 7.93 -6.30
N TRP A 63 1.94 7.97 -7.13
CA TRP A 63 3.31 8.25 -6.69
C TRP A 63 3.46 9.68 -6.14
N VAL A 64 3.14 10.67 -6.96
CA VAL A 64 3.28 12.08 -6.57
C VAL A 64 2.42 12.42 -5.35
N PRO A 65 1.12 12.10 -5.30
CA PRO A 65 0.33 12.33 -4.10
C PRO A 65 0.86 11.59 -2.86
N GLY A 66 1.40 10.38 -3.04
CA GLY A 66 2.03 9.61 -1.97
C GLY A 66 3.24 10.32 -1.36
N LEU A 67 4.07 10.97 -2.17
CA LEU A 67 5.17 11.79 -1.65
C LEU A 67 4.67 13.07 -0.96
N ARG A 68 3.55 13.64 -1.42
CA ARG A 68 3.01 14.92 -0.92
C ARG A 68 2.35 14.80 0.47
N VAL A 69 2.03 13.59 0.92
CA VAL A 69 1.49 13.37 2.27
C VAL A 69 2.56 13.09 3.31
N LEU A 70 3.80 12.86 2.90
CA LEU A 70 4.92 12.61 3.81
C LEU A 70 5.36 13.89 4.51
N HIS A 71 5.56 13.83 5.83
CA HIS A 71 6.20 14.90 6.57
C HIS A 71 7.68 15.05 6.15
N ARG A 72 8.33 16.15 6.54
CA ARG A 72 9.78 16.30 6.32
C ARG A 72 10.55 15.17 6.99
N GLY A 73 11.43 14.51 6.25
CA GLY A 73 12.17 13.33 6.70
C GLY A 73 11.42 12.00 6.57
N GLY A 74 10.17 12.04 6.08
CA GLY A 74 9.34 10.85 5.86
C GLY A 74 9.91 9.89 4.81
N LYS A 75 9.35 8.70 4.72
CA LYS A 75 9.84 7.60 3.89
C LYS A 75 8.77 7.11 2.94
N VAL A 76 9.11 6.88 1.68
CA VAL A 76 8.32 6.06 0.78
C VAL A 76 9.02 4.73 0.54
N LEU A 77 8.27 3.63 0.71
CA LEU A 77 8.71 2.28 0.38
C LEU A 77 8.02 1.87 -0.93
N THR A 78 8.79 1.35 -1.88
CA THR A 78 8.24 0.82 -3.13
C THR A 78 8.84 -0.55 -3.46
N CYS A 79 7.97 -1.47 -3.89
CA CYS A 79 8.35 -2.82 -4.33
C CYS A 79 7.60 -3.24 -5.61
N GLY A 80 6.98 -2.29 -6.29
CA GLY A 80 6.22 -2.52 -7.50
C GLY A 80 5.63 -1.23 -8.06
N ALA A 81 5.06 -1.29 -9.26
CA ALA A 81 4.48 -0.15 -9.95
C ALA A 81 3.41 -0.61 -10.96
N THR A 82 2.37 -1.29 -10.47
CA THR A 82 1.33 -1.92 -11.31
C THR A 82 0.55 -0.94 -12.19
N ALA A 83 0.45 0.33 -11.78
CA ALA A 83 -0.25 1.39 -12.54
C ALA A 83 0.71 2.27 -13.37
N GLY A 84 2.01 1.98 -13.37
CA GLY A 84 3.02 2.70 -14.16
C GLY A 84 4.32 2.92 -13.38
N TYR A 85 5.44 2.74 -14.05
CA TYR A 85 6.77 2.73 -13.44
C TYR A 85 7.59 4.01 -13.70
N ASP A 86 7.07 4.97 -14.44
CA ASP A 86 7.75 6.21 -14.82
C ASP A 86 6.92 7.48 -14.47
N PRO A 87 6.41 7.62 -13.25
CA PRO A 87 5.69 8.83 -12.87
C PRO A 87 6.59 10.05 -12.92
N ALA A 88 6.08 11.17 -13.44
CA ALA A 88 6.79 12.43 -13.38
C ALA A 88 6.88 12.92 -11.92
N GLU A 89 8.09 13.32 -11.48
CA GLU A 89 8.30 13.83 -10.14
C GLU A 89 9.18 15.07 -10.15
N ASP A 90 8.78 16.06 -9.36
CA ASP A 90 9.59 17.25 -9.09
C ASP A 90 10.61 16.95 -7.98
N LEU A 91 11.86 16.70 -8.38
CA LEU A 91 12.94 16.37 -7.46
C LEU A 91 13.15 17.43 -6.37
N ARG A 92 12.78 18.69 -6.63
CA ARG A 92 12.85 19.75 -5.61
C ARG A 92 12.05 19.42 -4.37
N PHE A 93 10.95 18.68 -4.53
CA PHE A 93 10.15 18.26 -3.40
C PHE A 93 10.91 17.23 -2.56
N ILE A 94 11.56 16.25 -3.19
CA ILE A 94 12.30 15.20 -2.49
C ILE A 94 13.40 15.82 -1.60
N TRP A 95 14.27 16.69 -2.15
CA TRP A 95 15.34 17.24 -1.31
C TRP A 95 14.85 18.28 -0.31
N SER A 96 13.84 19.11 -0.65
CA SER A 96 13.40 20.17 0.25
C SER A 96 12.61 19.65 1.46
N TYR A 97 12.02 18.46 1.33
CA TYR A 97 11.37 17.73 2.42
C TYR A 97 12.26 16.62 3.00
N GLU A 98 13.50 16.47 2.52
CA GLU A 98 14.44 15.44 3.00
C GLU A 98 13.85 14.03 2.94
N LEU A 99 13.05 13.73 1.92
CA LEU A 99 12.35 12.44 1.81
C LEU A 99 13.32 11.30 1.53
N LYS A 100 13.02 10.14 2.06
CA LYS A 100 13.75 8.90 1.82
C LYS A 100 12.95 8.01 0.88
N VAL A 101 13.49 7.76 -0.30
CA VAL A 101 12.91 6.83 -1.28
C VAL A 101 13.62 5.49 -1.14
N LEU A 102 12.91 4.47 -0.70
CA LEU A 102 13.45 3.14 -0.40
C LEU A 102 12.82 2.11 -1.32
N GLY A 103 13.65 1.44 -2.10
CA GLY A 103 13.24 0.32 -2.94
C GLY A 103 13.44 -1.02 -2.23
N ALA A 104 12.50 -1.94 -2.42
CA ALA A 104 12.63 -3.33 -2.03
C ALA A 104 12.43 -4.20 -3.27
N ASN A 105 13.40 -5.07 -3.56
CA ASN A 105 13.37 -5.94 -4.73
C ASN A 105 13.66 -7.38 -4.34
N GLY A 106 12.70 -8.25 -4.63
CA GLY A 106 12.85 -9.69 -4.38
C GLY A 106 13.00 -10.03 -2.89
N TRP A 107 13.55 -11.21 -2.67
CA TRP A 107 13.75 -11.77 -1.33
C TRP A 107 14.94 -12.71 -1.35
N MET A 108 15.57 -12.86 -0.22
CA MET A 108 16.64 -13.83 0.02
C MET A 108 16.04 -15.07 0.72
N ARG A 109 16.80 -16.15 0.76
CA ARG A 109 16.35 -17.38 1.43
C ARG A 109 16.04 -17.15 2.91
N GLU A 110 16.83 -16.31 3.54
CA GLU A 110 16.69 -15.91 4.95
C GLU A 110 15.38 -15.16 5.19
N ASP A 111 14.97 -14.29 4.26
CA ASP A 111 13.69 -13.57 4.32
C ASP A 111 12.52 -14.54 4.26
N LEU A 112 12.61 -15.56 3.37
CA LEU A 112 11.58 -16.59 3.28
C LEU A 112 11.47 -17.38 4.59
N THR A 113 12.60 -17.77 5.18
CA THR A 113 12.61 -18.47 6.45
C THR A 113 11.94 -17.64 7.54
N THR A 114 12.33 -16.37 7.66
CA THR A 114 11.72 -15.43 8.61
C THR A 114 10.22 -15.28 8.38
N LEU A 115 9.78 -15.19 7.11
CA LEU A 115 8.37 -15.10 6.78
C LEU A 115 7.60 -16.36 7.19
N LEU A 116 8.17 -17.54 6.95
CA LEU A 116 7.56 -18.81 7.36
C LEU A 116 7.45 -18.95 8.88
N ASP A 117 8.45 -18.49 9.62
CA ASP A 117 8.43 -18.46 11.09
C ASP A 117 7.29 -17.56 11.60
N LEU A 118 7.15 -16.34 11.04
CA LEU A 118 6.06 -15.41 11.38
C LEU A 118 4.67 -15.96 11.03
N LEU A 119 4.56 -16.74 9.97
CA LEU A 119 3.32 -17.43 9.61
C LEU A 119 3.03 -18.57 10.59
N SER A 120 4.05 -19.32 10.97
CA SER A 120 3.94 -20.50 11.85
C SER A 120 3.57 -20.12 13.30
N ASP A 121 4.10 -19.03 13.81
CA ASP A 121 3.79 -18.53 15.16
C ASP A 121 2.52 -17.68 15.23
N GLY A 122 1.92 -17.39 14.06
CA GLY A 122 0.68 -16.62 13.94
C GLY A 122 0.86 -15.10 14.05
N SER A 123 2.08 -14.59 14.10
CA SER A 123 2.39 -13.15 14.10
C SER A 123 2.00 -12.50 12.78
N LEU A 124 2.07 -13.25 11.69
CA LEU A 124 1.60 -12.83 10.37
C LEU A 124 0.47 -13.75 9.90
N LYS A 125 -0.63 -13.16 9.45
CA LYS A 125 -1.78 -13.90 8.91
C LYS A 125 -2.04 -13.42 7.48
N PRO A 126 -1.81 -14.27 6.46
CA PRO A 126 -2.14 -13.90 5.08
C PRO A 126 -3.65 -13.80 4.93
N VAL A 127 -4.09 -12.78 4.23
CA VAL A 127 -5.50 -12.66 3.84
C VAL A 127 -5.73 -13.52 2.60
N ILE A 128 -6.42 -14.65 2.75
CA ILE A 128 -6.83 -15.52 1.66
C ILE A 128 -8.31 -15.27 1.41
N ASP A 129 -8.61 -14.73 0.23
CA ASP A 129 -9.99 -14.43 -0.17
C ASP A 129 -10.70 -15.68 -0.67
N LYS A 130 -10.03 -16.46 -1.51
CA LYS A 130 -10.57 -17.69 -2.09
C LYS A 130 -9.49 -18.72 -2.35
N THR A 131 -9.86 -19.99 -2.19
CA THR A 131 -9.06 -21.13 -2.63
C THR A 131 -9.82 -21.86 -3.73
N LEU A 132 -9.17 -22.11 -4.87
CA LEU A 132 -9.73 -22.75 -6.05
C LEU A 132 -8.85 -23.93 -6.48
N PRO A 133 -9.40 -24.97 -7.10
CA PRO A 133 -8.59 -25.99 -7.76
C PRO A 133 -7.86 -25.39 -8.96
N LEU A 134 -6.71 -26.00 -9.35
CA LEU A 134 -5.88 -25.50 -10.44
C LEU A 134 -6.64 -25.36 -11.77
N GLU A 135 -7.60 -26.24 -12.00
CA GLU A 135 -8.45 -26.24 -13.20
C GLU A 135 -9.27 -24.95 -13.34
N GLU A 136 -9.53 -24.26 -12.22
CA GLU A 136 -10.26 -22.99 -12.19
C GLU A 136 -9.34 -21.74 -12.28
N VAL A 137 -8.08 -21.89 -12.72
CA VAL A 137 -7.13 -20.80 -12.83
C VAL A 137 -7.66 -19.61 -13.63
N ASN A 138 -8.43 -19.84 -14.69
CA ASN A 138 -9.03 -18.78 -15.50
C ASN A 138 -10.07 -17.95 -14.71
N GLU A 139 -10.78 -18.59 -13.77
CA GLU A 139 -11.68 -17.89 -12.86
C GLU A 139 -10.89 -17.01 -11.88
N ALA A 140 -9.79 -17.55 -11.32
CA ALA A 140 -8.90 -16.77 -10.45
C ALA A 140 -8.38 -15.51 -11.14
N PHE A 141 -7.97 -15.59 -12.41
CA PHE A 141 -7.53 -14.44 -13.19
C PHE A 141 -8.65 -13.43 -13.42
N ARG A 142 -9.86 -13.89 -13.79
CA ARG A 142 -11.02 -13.00 -13.94
C ARG A 142 -11.33 -12.23 -12.66
N MET A 143 -11.31 -12.89 -11.51
CA MET A 143 -11.52 -12.24 -10.22
C MET A 143 -10.49 -11.14 -9.95
N LEU A 144 -9.22 -11.32 -10.35
CA LEU A 144 -8.17 -10.30 -10.24
C LEU A 144 -8.41 -9.12 -11.21
N GLU A 145 -8.74 -9.41 -12.46
CA GLU A 145 -9.04 -8.40 -13.48
C GLU A 145 -10.25 -7.55 -13.10
N ASP A 146 -11.30 -8.17 -12.57
CA ASP A 146 -12.51 -7.52 -12.08
C ASP A 146 -12.31 -6.78 -10.75
N ARG A 147 -11.12 -6.91 -10.14
CA ARG A 147 -10.74 -6.28 -8.86
C ARG A 147 -11.69 -6.63 -7.69
N VAL A 148 -12.33 -7.79 -7.74
CA VAL A 148 -13.23 -8.26 -6.67
C VAL A 148 -12.48 -8.91 -5.51
N VAL A 149 -11.23 -9.31 -5.71
CA VAL A 149 -10.40 -9.98 -4.70
C VAL A 149 -9.99 -9.03 -3.58
N PHE A 150 -10.01 -9.54 -2.35
CA PHE A 150 -9.40 -8.91 -1.19
C PHE A 150 -8.34 -9.82 -0.58
N GLY A 151 -7.08 -9.56 -0.87
CA GLY A 151 -5.96 -10.41 -0.46
C GLY A 151 -5.49 -11.33 -1.58
N LYS A 152 -5.46 -12.65 -1.32
CA LYS A 152 -4.90 -13.65 -2.24
C LYS A 152 -5.98 -14.63 -2.72
N VAL A 153 -5.88 -15.03 -3.99
CA VAL A 153 -6.51 -16.27 -4.47
C VAL A 153 -5.44 -17.35 -4.50
N VAL A 154 -5.72 -18.48 -3.87
CA VAL A 154 -4.82 -19.64 -3.79
C VAL A 154 -5.34 -20.73 -4.71
N LEU A 155 -4.46 -21.32 -5.51
CA LEU A 155 -4.76 -22.49 -6.31
C LEU A 155 -4.20 -23.74 -5.62
N THR A 156 -5.01 -24.79 -5.53
CA THR A 156 -4.62 -26.10 -4.99
C THR A 156 -4.39 -27.08 -6.13
N ILE A 157 -3.42 -27.97 -5.96
CA ILE A 157 -3.05 -29.05 -6.90
C ILE A 157 -3.59 -30.36 -6.37
#